data_3eedc3f95e1dd5286a92b3a55873c56f
#
_entry.id   3eedc3f95e1dd5286a92b3a55873c56f
#
_cell.length_a   1.000
_cell.length_b   1.000
_cell.length_c   1.000
_cell.angle_alpha   90.00
_cell.angle_beta   90.00
_cell.angle_gamma   90.00
#
_symmetry.space_group_name_H-M   'P 1'
#
loop_
_entity.id
_entity.type
_entity.pdbx_description
1 polymer ?
#
loop_
_entity_poly.entity_id
_entity_poly.type
_entity_poly.pdbx_seq_one_letter_code
_entity_poly.pdbx_strand_id
1 'polypeptide(L)'
;SLALQKLNILMGSEPDAPIDSIAEIDIPTASIIPLGLDDVLLRRAEYASTSVNIARSEAQRHAALSRYNPQVSMFLATGWDTGIAYMGQDVPHTPVAGVNVSIPIFRWGARFKTNRQQKAYIGIQKLQQSYVTDNILEELSAATTKLTETEQQVKTARENMTLAEEN
;
A
#
# COMPACT_ATOMS: atom_id res chain seq x y z
N SER A 1 12.44 -47.20 -16.69
CA SER A 1 12.87 -45.95 -17.38
C SER A 1 13.62 -45.04 -16.42
N LEU A 2 14.50 -44.22 -16.98
CA LEU A 2 15.35 -43.26 -16.19
C LEU A 2 14.50 -42.33 -15.33
N ALA A 3 13.30 -41.98 -15.76
CA ALA A 3 12.36 -41.14 -15.03
C ALA A 3 11.80 -41.86 -13.78
N LEU A 4 11.50 -43.14 -13.88
CA LEU A 4 11.03 -43.93 -12.75
C LEU A 4 12.12 -44.14 -11.70
N GLN A 5 13.36 -44.37 -12.12
CA GLN A 5 14.51 -44.46 -11.21
C GLN A 5 14.72 -43.13 -10.43
N LYS A 6 14.60 -42.01 -11.14
CA LYS A 6 14.72 -40.67 -10.52
C LYS A 6 13.59 -40.43 -9.50
N LEU A 7 12.38 -40.84 -9.81
CA LEU A 7 11.23 -40.76 -8.90
C LEU A 7 11.45 -41.61 -7.64
N ASN A 8 11.89 -42.86 -7.81
CA ASN A 8 12.19 -43.75 -6.69
C ASN A 8 13.26 -43.17 -5.76
N ILE A 9 14.34 -42.61 -6.33
CA ILE A 9 15.39 -41.94 -5.56
C ILE A 9 14.84 -40.77 -4.77
N LEU A 10 13.96 -39.95 -5.38
CA LEU A 10 13.33 -38.80 -4.70
C LEU A 10 12.37 -39.25 -3.56
N MET A 11 11.74 -40.39 -3.68
CA MET A 11 10.92 -41.01 -2.64
C MET A 11 11.74 -41.72 -1.55
N GLY A 12 13.05 -41.83 -1.72
CA GLY A 12 13.92 -42.54 -0.78
C GLY A 12 13.83 -44.07 -0.91
N SER A 13 13.30 -44.58 -2.03
CA SER A 13 13.16 -46.00 -2.35
C SER A 13 14.32 -46.50 -3.21
N GLU A 14 14.49 -47.81 -3.34
CA GLU A 14 15.49 -48.39 -4.25
C GLU A 14 15.19 -47.96 -5.70
N PRO A 15 16.22 -47.65 -6.52
CA PRO A 15 16.07 -47.12 -7.87
C PRO A 15 15.18 -47.98 -8.79
N ASP A 16 15.21 -49.28 -8.59
CA ASP A 16 14.48 -50.26 -9.40
C ASP A 16 13.20 -50.82 -8.73
N ALA A 17 12.74 -50.16 -7.64
CA ALA A 17 11.51 -50.53 -6.98
C ALA A 17 10.31 -50.44 -7.94
N PRO A 18 9.42 -51.49 -7.99
CA PRO A 18 8.25 -51.42 -8.85
C PRO A 18 7.27 -50.36 -8.34
N ILE A 19 6.79 -49.53 -9.25
CA ILE A 19 5.72 -48.54 -8.99
C ILE A 19 4.44 -49.12 -9.60
N ASP A 20 3.49 -49.51 -8.74
CA ASP A 20 2.26 -50.20 -9.18
C ASP A 20 1.30 -49.32 -9.96
N SER A 21 1.17 -48.04 -9.58
CA SER A 21 0.37 -47.05 -10.31
C SER A 21 0.74 -45.65 -9.90
N ILE A 22 0.71 -44.73 -10.85
CA ILE A 22 0.73 -43.28 -10.58
C ILE A 22 -0.72 -42.81 -10.67
N ALA A 23 -1.24 -42.24 -9.57
CA ALA A 23 -2.59 -41.69 -9.59
C ALA A 23 -2.68 -40.59 -10.64
N GLU A 24 -3.73 -40.65 -11.45
CA GLU A 24 -4.01 -39.60 -12.41
C GLU A 24 -4.25 -38.28 -11.65
N ILE A 25 -3.45 -37.24 -11.95
CA ILE A 25 -3.64 -35.93 -11.35
C ILE A 25 -4.84 -35.30 -12.03
N ASP A 26 -5.95 -35.22 -11.30
CA ASP A 26 -7.09 -34.41 -11.72
C ASP A 26 -6.69 -32.95 -11.65
N ILE A 27 -6.40 -32.35 -12.81
CA ILE A 27 -6.11 -30.92 -12.90
C ILE A 27 -7.44 -30.21 -13.04
N PRO A 28 -7.93 -29.54 -11.99
CA PRO A 28 -9.19 -28.81 -12.07
C PRO A 28 -9.09 -27.76 -13.17
N THR A 29 -10.05 -27.77 -14.09
CA THR A 29 -10.17 -26.71 -15.08
C THR A 29 -10.48 -25.43 -14.33
N ALA A 30 -9.50 -24.53 -14.26
CA ALA A 30 -9.69 -23.25 -13.61
C ALA A 30 -10.75 -22.45 -14.38
N SER A 31 -11.93 -22.33 -13.82
CA SER A 31 -12.94 -21.42 -14.37
C SER A 31 -12.47 -20.00 -14.12
N ILE A 32 -12.07 -19.31 -15.18
CA ILE A 32 -11.77 -17.87 -15.11
C ILE A 32 -13.10 -17.16 -14.87
N ILE A 33 -13.35 -16.77 -13.62
CA ILE A 33 -14.45 -15.85 -13.31
C ILE A 33 -13.99 -14.48 -13.76
N PRO A 34 -14.64 -13.82 -14.74
CA PRO A 34 -14.28 -12.48 -15.13
C PRO A 34 -14.58 -11.53 -13.95
N LEU A 35 -13.57 -11.23 -13.15
CA LEU A 35 -13.66 -10.23 -12.10
C LEU A 35 -13.73 -8.85 -12.78
N GLY A 36 -14.72 -8.06 -12.41
CA GLY A 36 -14.79 -6.67 -12.82
C GLY A 36 -13.54 -5.92 -12.34
N LEU A 37 -13.06 -4.97 -13.15
CA LEU A 37 -11.88 -4.17 -12.79
C LEU A 37 -12.01 -3.54 -11.41
N ASP A 38 -13.19 -3.00 -11.08
CA ASP A 38 -13.46 -2.36 -9.80
C ASP A 38 -13.29 -3.32 -8.61
N ASP A 39 -13.72 -4.59 -8.77
CA ASP A 39 -13.57 -5.61 -7.73
C ASP A 39 -12.09 -5.98 -7.51
N VAL A 40 -11.29 -6.01 -8.58
CA VAL A 40 -9.85 -6.26 -8.50
C VAL A 40 -9.16 -5.11 -7.77
N LEU A 41 -9.45 -3.87 -8.16
CA LEU A 41 -8.86 -2.68 -7.54
C LEU A 41 -9.18 -2.59 -6.03
N LEU A 42 -10.44 -2.86 -5.65
CA LEU A 42 -10.85 -2.82 -4.25
C LEU A 42 -10.17 -3.88 -3.38
N ARG A 43 -9.75 -5.00 -3.95
CA ARG A 43 -9.04 -6.07 -3.23
C ARG A 43 -7.53 -5.85 -3.14
N ARG A 44 -6.98 -4.93 -3.93
CA ARG A 44 -5.54 -4.64 -3.94
C ARG A 44 -5.17 -3.62 -2.87
N ALA A 45 -4.33 -4.02 -1.94
CA ALA A 45 -3.84 -3.16 -0.86
C ALA A 45 -3.07 -1.93 -1.38
N GLU A 46 -2.38 -2.08 -2.51
CA GLU A 46 -1.66 -0.99 -3.19
C GLU A 46 -2.60 0.13 -3.62
N TYR A 47 -3.74 -0.20 -4.24
CA TYR A 47 -4.76 0.78 -4.61
C TYR A 47 -5.38 1.45 -3.39
N ALA A 48 -5.72 0.69 -2.35
CA ALA A 48 -6.22 1.24 -1.09
C ALA A 48 -5.21 2.21 -0.45
N SER A 49 -3.92 1.89 -0.48
CA SER A 49 -2.84 2.76 0.01
C SER A 49 -2.79 4.09 -0.73
N THR A 50 -2.95 4.12 -2.06
CA THR A 50 -2.96 5.37 -2.83
C THR A 50 -4.15 6.25 -2.46
N SER A 51 -5.32 5.66 -2.23
CA SER A 51 -6.53 6.38 -1.79
C SER A 51 -6.32 7.06 -0.43
N VAL A 52 -5.70 6.36 0.51
CA VAL A 52 -5.33 6.90 1.83
C VAL A 52 -4.30 8.03 1.69
N ASN A 53 -3.32 7.90 0.79
CA ASN A 53 -2.31 8.94 0.55
C ASN A 53 -2.93 10.22 -0.03
N ILE A 54 -3.95 10.13 -0.90
CA ILE A 54 -4.71 11.28 -1.37
C ILE A 54 -5.43 11.95 -0.21
N ALA A 55 -6.18 11.20 0.60
CA ALA A 55 -6.89 11.73 1.76
C ALA A 55 -5.93 12.38 2.77
N ARG A 56 -4.76 11.77 3.01
CA ARG A 56 -3.68 12.33 3.82
C ARG A 56 -3.19 13.67 3.27
N SER A 57 -2.98 13.77 1.96
CA SER A 57 -2.51 15.02 1.33
C SER A 57 -3.56 16.12 1.41
N GLU A 58 -4.84 15.78 1.33
CA GLU A 58 -5.94 16.73 1.55
C GLU A 58 -5.98 17.22 3.00
N ALA A 59 -5.83 16.34 3.97
CA ALA A 59 -5.73 16.70 5.39
C ALA A 59 -4.50 17.57 5.66
N GLN A 60 -3.35 17.27 5.06
CA GLN A 60 -2.14 18.08 5.14
C GLN A 60 -2.34 19.48 4.55
N ARG A 61 -3.10 19.61 3.45
CA ARG A 61 -3.48 20.92 2.91
C ARG A 61 -4.28 21.72 3.92
N HIS A 62 -5.28 21.12 4.56
CA HIS A 62 -6.06 21.78 5.62
C HIS A 62 -5.17 22.20 6.79
N ALA A 63 -4.29 21.33 7.26
CA ALA A 63 -3.34 21.61 8.33
C ALA A 63 -2.36 22.72 7.94
N ALA A 64 -1.85 22.74 6.70
CA ALA A 64 -0.96 23.81 6.22
C ALA A 64 -1.66 25.18 6.13
N LEU A 65 -2.95 25.18 5.81
CA LEU A 65 -3.74 26.40 5.71
C LEU A 65 -4.22 26.91 7.08
N SER A 66 -4.31 26.06 8.09
CA SER A 66 -4.78 26.43 9.43
C SER A 66 -3.89 27.48 10.09
N ARG A 67 -2.58 27.51 9.76
CA ARG A 67 -1.63 28.52 10.25
C ARG A 67 -1.95 29.97 9.83
N TYR A 68 -2.84 30.13 8.86
CA TYR A 68 -3.33 31.42 8.40
C TYR A 68 -4.66 31.82 9.03
N ASN A 69 -5.22 30.96 9.89
CA ASN A 69 -6.41 31.24 10.69
C ASN A 69 -5.99 31.79 12.06
N PRO A 70 -6.91 32.42 12.82
CA PRO A 70 -6.66 32.79 14.20
C PRO A 70 -6.18 31.60 15.03
N GLN A 71 -5.08 31.80 15.77
CA GLN A 71 -4.50 30.79 16.67
C GLN A 71 -4.81 31.20 18.10
N VAL A 72 -5.38 30.29 18.86
CA VAL A 72 -5.63 30.45 20.28
C VAL A 72 -4.76 29.45 21.03
N SER A 73 -3.90 29.92 21.91
CA SER A 73 -3.08 29.09 22.79
C SER A 73 -3.30 29.47 24.25
N MET A 74 -3.35 28.47 25.11
CA MET A 74 -3.37 28.64 26.54
C MET A 74 -2.00 28.24 27.09
N PHE A 75 -1.52 28.98 28.08
CA PHE A 75 -0.29 28.61 28.78
C PHE A 75 -0.48 28.70 30.28
N LEU A 76 0.18 27.80 30.96
CA LEU A 76 0.36 27.79 32.39
C LEU A 76 1.86 27.74 32.66
N ALA A 77 2.38 28.74 33.34
CA ALA A 77 3.77 28.80 33.73
C ALA A 77 3.88 28.92 35.23
N THR A 78 4.77 28.14 35.81
CA THR A 78 5.21 28.28 37.19
C THR A 78 6.72 28.18 37.20
N GLY A 79 7.39 29.04 37.95
CA GLY A 79 8.84 29.08 37.97
C GLY A 79 9.37 29.71 39.21
N TRP A 80 10.63 29.40 39.50
CA TRP A 80 11.41 30.06 40.51
C TRP A 80 12.11 31.22 39.78
N ASP A 81 11.69 32.43 40.11
CA ASP A 81 12.44 33.60 39.64
C ASP A 81 13.59 33.83 40.64
N THR A 82 14.80 33.42 40.24
CA THR A 82 16.03 33.79 40.89
C THR A 82 16.53 35.14 40.44
N GLY A 83 15.62 35.98 39.95
CA GLY A 83 15.89 37.37 39.64
C GLY A 83 16.56 38.03 40.81
N ILE A 84 17.60 38.82 40.54
CA ILE A 84 18.40 39.59 41.52
C ILE A 84 17.49 40.06 42.63
N ALA A 85 17.65 39.43 43.80
CA ALA A 85 16.87 39.78 44.97
C ALA A 85 17.03 41.27 45.27
N TYR A 86 16.12 42.06 44.80
CA TYR A 86 16.00 43.42 45.23
C TYR A 86 15.51 43.36 46.68
N MET A 87 16.44 43.52 47.60
CA MET A 87 16.19 43.61 49.03
C MET A 87 15.62 42.39 49.75
N GLY A 88 16.18 41.19 49.57
CA GLY A 88 15.98 40.10 50.56
C GLY A 88 14.55 39.62 50.77
N GLN A 89 13.64 39.91 49.88
CA GLN A 89 12.29 39.39 49.90
C GLN A 89 12.20 38.14 48.99
N ASP A 90 11.81 37.03 49.58
CA ASP A 90 11.43 35.82 48.84
C ASP A 90 10.24 36.16 47.93
N VAL A 91 10.46 36.18 46.59
CA VAL A 91 9.37 36.35 45.66
C VAL A 91 8.53 35.07 45.66
N PRO A 92 7.28 35.11 46.09
CA PRO A 92 6.47 33.93 46.14
C PRO A 92 6.27 33.35 44.76
N HIS A 93 6.31 32.03 44.64
CA HIS A 93 5.99 31.31 43.38
C HIS A 93 4.57 31.63 42.96
N THR A 94 4.44 32.53 42.01
CA THR A 94 3.12 32.87 41.46
C THR A 94 2.88 32.10 40.17
N PRO A 95 1.97 31.12 40.16
CA PRO A 95 1.59 30.50 38.89
C PRO A 95 0.91 31.54 38.01
N VAL A 96 1.35 31.61 36.75
CA VAL A 96 0.79 32.49 35.75
C VAL A 96 0.07 31.66 34.71
N ALA A 97 -1.21 31.92 34.51
CA ALA A 97 -2.01 31.35 33.44
C ALA A 97 -2.45 32.45 32.47
N GLY A 98 -2.44 32.15 31.21
CA GLY A 98 -2.87 33.10 30.23
C GLY A 98 -3.39 32.49 28.94
N VAL A 99 -4.08 33.31 28.17
CA VAL A 99 -4.57 32.96 26.84
C VAL A 99 -3.93 33.95 25.85
N ASN A 100 -3.31 33.40 24.80
CA ASN A 100 -2.75 34.18 23.72
C ASN A 100 -3.59 33.94 22.46
N VAL A 101 -4.05 35.01 21.83
CA VAL A 101 -4.76 34.99 20.56
C VAL A 101 -3.92 35.70 19.50
N SER A 102 -3.49 34.95 18.49
CA SER A 102 -2.70 35.48 17.36
C SER A 102 -3.52 35.43 16.09
N ILE A 103 -3.77 36.57 15.48
CA ILE A 103 -4.52 36.71 14.24
C ILE A 103 -3.60 37.25 13.15
N PRO A 104 -3.16 36.40 12.19
CA PRO A 104 -2.32 36.86 11.08
C PRO A 104 -3.18 37.64 10.06
N ILE A 105 -3.06 38.98 10.06
CA ILE A 105 -3.86 39.84 9.19
C ILE A 105 -3.32 39.85 7.76
N PHE A 106 -2.00 39.88 7.59
CA PHE A 106 -1.38 39.97 6.27
C PHE A 106 -0.05 39.20 6.21
N ARG A 107 0.10 38.29 5.22
CA ARG A 107 1.32 37.51 4.98
C ARG A 107 1.71 37.46 3.50
N TRP A 108 1.71 38.62 2.83
CA TRP A 108 2.25 38.78 1.47
C TRP A 108 1.82 37.68 0.48
N GLY A 109 0.56 37.24 0.50
CA GLY A 109 0.04 36.21 -0.39
C GLY A 109 0.55 34.79 -0.10
N ALA A 110 1.23 34.54 1.02
CA ALA A 110 1.77 33.23 1.39
C ALA A 110 0.68 32.15 1.45
N ARG A 111 -0.53 32.47 1.90
CA ARG A 111 -1.68 31.56 1.91
C ARG A 111 -1.99 31.01 0.52
N PHE A 112 -2.01 31.88 -0.51
CA PHE A 112 -2.28 31.45 -1.88
C PHE A 112 -1.17 30.57 -2.44
N LYS A 113 0.10 30.91 -2.18
CA LYS A 113 1.25 30.09 -2.60
C LYS A 113 1.24 28.74 -1.94
N THR A 114 1.02 28.68 -0.62
CA THR A 114 0.90 27.41 0.13
C THR A 114 -0.27 26.57 -0.38
N ASN A 115 -1.44 27.16 -0.64
CA ASN A 115 -2.57 26.44 -1.19
C ASN A 115 -2.27 25.87 -2.58
N ARG A 116 -1.60 26.63 -3.45
CA ARG A 116 -1.19 26.16 -4.78
C ARG A 116 -0.18 25.01 -4.68
N GLN A 117 0.80 25.11 -3.79
CA GLN A 117 1.77 24.08 -3.53
C GLN A 117 1.09 22.77 -3.06
N GLN A 118 0.20 22.86 -2.08
CA GLN A 118 -0.51 21.69 -1.55
C GLN A 118 -1.44 21.04 -2.61
N LYS A 119 -2.08 21.85 -3.45
CA LYS A 119 -2.86 21.33 -4.58
C LYS A 119 -1.99 20.57 -5.59
N ALA A 120 -0.76 21.03 -5.83
CA ALA A 120 0.18 20.32 -6.70
C ALA A 120 0.58 18.96 -6.11
N TYR A 121 0.81 18.86 -4.79
CA TYR A 121 1.06 17.60 -4.11
C TYR A 121 -0.12 16.62 -4.22
N ILE A 122 -1.35 17.10 -4.05
CA ILE A 122 -2.55 16.27 -4.26
C ILE A 122 -2.61 15.77 -5.72
N GLY A 123 -2.27 16.64 -6.68
CA GLY A 123 -2.18 16.25 -8.09
C GLY A 123 -1.17 15.11 -8.33
N ILE A 124 0.00 15.17 -7.70
CA ILE A 124 1.02 14.10 -7.76
C ILE A 124 0.46 12.78 -7.21
N GLN A 125 -0.25 12.81 -6.06
CA GLN A 125 -0.84 11.61 -5.49
C GLN A 125 -1.92 10.98 -6.38
N LYS A 126 -2.71 11.81 -7.07
CA LYS A 126 -3.71 11.32 -8.04
C LYS A 126 -3.06 10.68 -9.26
N LEU A 127 -1.97 11.26 -9.78
CA LEU A 127 -1.20 10.65 -10.87
C LEU A 127 -0.56 9.32 -10.43
N GLN A 128 -0.07 9.26 -9.19
CA GLN A 128 0.46 8.02 -8.62
C GLN A 128 -0.62 6.93 -8.51
N GLN A 129 -1.85 7.30 -8.15
CA GLN A 129 -2.99 6.36 -8.14
C GLN A 129 -3.29 5.84 -9.56
N SER A 130 -3.32 6.72 -10.56
CA SER A 130 -3.50 6.31 -11.96
C SER A 130 -2.40 5.34 -12.40
N TYR A 131 -1.14 5.64 -12.11
CA TYR A 131 -0.02 4.76 -12.41
C TYR A 131 -0.15 3.37 -11.77
N VAL A 132 -0.56 3.30 -10.50
CA VAL A 132 -0.80 2.02 -9.82
C VAL A 132 -1.97 1.27 -10.47
N THR A 133 -3.02 1.98 -10.88
CA THR A 133 -4.15 1.38 -11.59
C THR A 133 -3.71 0.76 -12.91
N ASP A 134 -2.91 1.48 -13.69
CA ASP A 134 -2.41 1.01 -14.99
C ASP A 134 -1.51 -0.22 -14.82
N ASN A 135 -0.63 -0.24 -13.80
CA ASN A 135 0.20 -1.41 -13.48
C ASN A 135 -0.65 -2.63 -13.07
N ILE A 136 -1.68 -2.46 -12.26
CA ILE A 136 -2.58 -3.55 -11.87
C ILE A 136 -3.31 -4.12 -13.10
N LEU A 137 -3.71 -3.27 -14.04
CA LEU A 137 -4.31 -3.70 -15.32
C LEU A 137 -3.32 -4.50 -16.15
N GLU A 138 -2.08 -4.06 -16.26
CA GLU A 138 -1.03 -4.76 -16.97
C GLU A 138 -0.76 -6.14 -16.35
N GLU A 139 -0.60 -6.20 -15.02
CA GLU A 139 -0.43 -7.47 -14.28
C GLU A 139 -1.61 -8.42 -14.51
N LEU A 140 -2.85 -7.92 -14.47
CA LEU A 140 -4.04 -8.72 -14.69
C LEU A 140 -4.07 -9.28 -16.11
N SER A 141 -3.76 -8.46 -17.11
CA SER A 141 -3.72 -8.88 -18.50
C SER A 141 -2.61 -9.92 -18.74
N ALA A 142 -1.43 -9.72 -18.17
CA ALA A 142 -0.33 -10.68 -18.25
C ALA A 142 -0.68 -12.01 -17.57
N ALA A 143 -1.33 -11.97 -16.40
CA ALA A 143 -1.75 -13.17 -15.68
C ALA A 143 -2.82 -13.96 -16.45
N THR A 144 -3.81 -13.28 -17.06
CA THR A 144 -4.84 -13.94 -17.88
C THR A 144 -4.26 -14.56 -19.14
N THR A 145 -3.35 -13.87 -19.82
CA THR A 145 -2.63 -14.41 -20.98
C THR A 145 -1.84 -15.66 -20.59
N LYS A 146 -1.08 -15.57 -19.49
CA LYS A 146 -0.28 -16.70 -18.98
C LYS A 146 -1.14 -17.89 -18.62
N LEU A 147 -2.31 -17.67 -18.04
CA LEU A 147 -3.25 -18.74 -17.70
C LEU A 147 -3.74 -19.45 -18.97
N THR A 148 -4.19 -18.69 -19.97
CA THR A 148 -4.66 -19.23 -21.25
C THR A 148 -3.56 -20.03 -21.97
N GLU A 149 -2.33 -19.51 -21.99
CA GLU A 149 -1.18 -20.23 -22.57
C GLU A 149 -0.91 -21.54 -21.83
N THR A 150 -0.98 -21.52 -20.50
CA THR A 150 -0.72 -22.70 -19.69
C THR A 150 -1.82 -23.76 -19.86
N GLU A 151 -3.09 -23.36 -19.95
CA GLU A 151 -4.21 -24.25 -20.27
C GLU A 151 -4.00 -24.95 -21.62
N GLN A 152 -3.59 -24.19 -22.65
CA GLN A 152 -3.29 -24.76 -23.96
C GLN A 152 -2.10 -25.73 -23.92
N GLN A 153 -1.05 -25.43 -23.15
CA GLN A 153 0.09 -26.32 -22.98
C GLN A 153 -0.33 -27.64 -22.29
N VAL A 154 -1.17 -27.57 -21.25
CA VAL A 154 -1.70 -28.77 -20.59
C VAL A 154 -2.53 -29.62 -21.55
N LYS A 155 -3.40 -28.98 -22.36
CA LYS A 155 -4.21 -29.68 -23.36
C LYS A 155 -3.33 -30.41 -24.38
N THR A 156 -2.34 -29.72 -24.94
CA THR A 156 -1.40 -30.29 -25.92
C THR A 156 -0.58 -31.44 -25.29
N ALA A 157 -0.15 -31.30 -24.05
CA ALA A 157 0.58 -32.36 -23.34
C ALA A 157 -0.27 -33.60 -23.13
N ARG A 158 -1.56 -33.43 -22.80
CA ARG A 158 -2.51 -34.57 -22.69
C ARG A 158 -2.73 -35.26 -24.03
N GLU A 159 -2.95 -34.50 -25.10
CA GLU A 159 -3.10 -35.05 -26.46
C GLU A 159 -1.86 -35.84 -26.90
N ASN A 160 -0.66 -35.34 -26.61
CA ASN A 160 0.59 -36.04 -26.91
C ASN A 160 0.75 -37.32 -26.09
N MET A 161 0.27 -37.32 -24.83
CA MET A 161 0.33 -38.50 -23.96
C MET A 161 -0.59 -39.60 -24.48
N THR A 162 -1.83 -39.29 -24.85
CA THR A 162 -2.76 -40.26 -25.46
C THR A 162 -2.23 -40.84 -26.78
N LEU A 163 -1.64 -40.03 -27.64
CA LEU A 163 -1.02 -40.48 -28.87
C LEU A 163 0.20 -41.40 -28.63
N ALA A 164 0.93 -41.19 -27.54
CA ALA A 164 2.07 -42.03 -27.17
C ALA A 164 1.64 -43.39 -26.54
N GLU A 165 0.44 -43.46 -25.97
CA GLU A 165 -0.15 -44.70 -25.44
C GLU A 165 -0.77 -45.57 -26.54
N GLU A 166 -1.21 -44.97 -27.66
CA GLU A 166 -1.80 -45.65 -28.81
C GLU A 166 -0.75 -46.26 -29.77
N ASN A 167 0.54 -45.92 -29.65
CA ASN A 167 1.64 -46.41 -30.48
C ASN A 167 2.48 -47.47 -29.71
#